data_305ad5a8c136a9e744d0af59b56828e3
#
_entry.id   305ad5a8c136a9e744d0af59b56828e3
#
_cell.length_a   1.000
_cell.length_b   1.000
_cell.length_c   1.000
_cell.angle_alpha   90.00
_cell.angle_beta   90.00
_cell.angle_gamma   90.00
#
_symmetry.space_group_name_H-M   'P 1'
#
loop_
_entity.id
_entity.type
_entity.pdbx_description
1 polymer ?
#
loop_
_entity_poly.entity_id
_entity_poly.type
_entity_poly.pdbx_seq_one_letter_code
_entity_poly.pdbx_strand_id
1 'polypeptide(L)'
;MSGKRIADDNINTTPSKKVAVMKLDDDAMTTRCIDNIRVLCADMVEKANSGHPGAPMGCAPIAHILYGEIMRFSAKNSEWYNRDRFVLSNGHACALLYAMLHFTGCDMTIDDLKKFRQLGSRTPGHPENFVTPGVEVSTGPLGQGISNAVGIAMAERHMAALFNKPGFDIVDNYTYVICGDGCLQEGISSEACSLAGHLGLGMECRLLIRKSYVSKYKTYLKTLSSYRLKIVITSSSSRACCAEHSCCYCITQSNLLKYPNYKSI
;
A
#
# COMPACT_ATOMS: atom_id res chain seq x y z
N MET A 1 57.74 31.62 0.09
CA MET A 1 56.45 32.23 0.53
C MET A 1 55.47 31.11 0.74
N SER A 2 55.05 30.90 1.95
CA SER A 2 54.30 29.74 2.47
C SER A 2 52.84 29.82 2.09
N GLY A 3 52.32 28.85 1.35
CA GLY A 3 50.89 28.66 1.14
C GLY A 3 50.29 27.84 2.31
N LYS A 4 49.48 28.46 3.12
CA LYS A 4 48.68 27.79 4.17
C LYS A 4 47.62 26.89 3.55
N ARG A 5 47.64 25.60 3.91
CA ARG A 5 46.51 24.70 3.72
C ARG A 5 45.38 25.11 4.66
N ILE A 6 44.20 25.30 4.10
CA ILE A 6 42.96 25.51 4.86
C ILE A 6 42.46 24.13 5.30
N ALA A 7 42.15 24.05 6.57
CA ALA A 7 41.77 22.83 7.26
C ALA A 7 40.41 22.29 6.78
N ASP A 8 40.30 20.98 6.81
CA ASP A 8 39.10 20.20 6.57
C ASP A 8 38.00 20.58 7.53
N ASP A 9 36.92 21.16 7.01
CA ASP A 9 35.69 21.25 7.74
C ASP A 9 34.99 19.91 7.75
N ASN A 10 34.91 19.32 8.93
CA ASN A 10 34.13 18.15 9.29
C ASN A 10 32.70 18.30 8.80
N ILE A 11 32.38 17.63 7.69
CA ILE A 11 30.99 17.40 7.31
C ILE A 11 30.44 16.38 8.30
N ASN A 12 29.74 16.91 9.28
CA ASN A 12 29.01 16.17 10.28
C ASN A 12 27.88 15.39 9.59
N THR A 13 28.17 14.19 9.12
CA THR A 13 27.17 13.25 8.60
C THR A 13 26.28 12.85 9.77
N THR A 14 25.15 13.51 9.89
CA THR A 14 24.07 13.09 10.80
C THR A 14 23.72 11.64 10.49
N PRO A 15 23.85 10.71 11.45
CA PRO A 15 23.50 9.32 11.20
C PRO A 15 22.01 9.28 10.86
N SER A 16 21.67 8.70 9.70
CA SER A 16 20.29 8.38 9.35
C SER A 16 19.69 7.60 10.52
N LYS A 17 18.74 8.20 11.24
CA LYS A 17 17.97 7.48 12.24
C LYS A 17 17.30 6.34 11.52
N LYS A 18 17.84 5.13 11.68
CA LYS A 18 17.11 3.90 11.38
C LYS A 18 15.80 4.02 12.15
N VAL A 19 14.71 4.19 11.43
CA VAL A 19 13.38 4.04 12.03
C VAL A 19 13.40 2.67 12.68
N ALA A 20 13.29 2.63 14.01
CA ALA A 20 13.25 1.37 14.73
C ALA A 20 12.01 0.63 14.24
N VAL A 21 12.22 -0.36 13.38
CA VAL A 21 11.19 -1.30 12.99
C VAL A 21 10.83 -2.01 14.28
N MET A 22 9.66 -1.70 14.83
CA MET A 22 9.12 -2.47 15.95
C MET A 22 9.07 -3.92 15.49
N LYS A 23 9.96 -4.75 16.02
CA LYS A 23 9.85 -6.19 15.92
C LYS A 23 8.63 -6.58 16.73
N LEU A 24 7.51 -6.72 16.04
CA LEU A 24 6.34 -7.38 16.61
C LEU A 24 6.64 -8.89 16.61
N ASP A 25 7.36 -9.34 17.60
CA ASP A 25 7.66 -10.77 17.80
C ASP A 25 6.46 -11.51 18.46
N ASP A 26 5.39 -10.77 18.78
CA ASP A 26 4.19 -11.30 19.41
C ASP A 26 3.05 -11.41 18.39
N ASP A 27 2.68 -12.61 18.01
CA ASP A 27 1.54 -12.90 17.14
C ASP A 27 0.22 -12.36 17.72
N ALA A 28 0.10 -12.29 19.04
CA ALA A 28 -1.05 -11.73 19.73
C ALA A 28 -1.15 -10.20 19.52
N MET A 29 -0.03 -9.48 19.60
CA MET A 29 0.00 -8.04 19.35
C MET A 29 -0.33 -7.73 17.89
N THR A 30 0.26 -8.47 16.95
CA THR A 30 -0.03 -8.35 15.52
C THR A 30 -1.52 -8.58 15.23
N THR A 31 -2.10 -9.62 15.85
CA THR A 31 -3.55 -9.91 15.71
C THR A 31 -4.39 -8.75 16.23
N ARG A 32 -4.08 -8.20 17.39
CA ARG A 32 -4.78 -7.04 17.95
C ARG A 32 -4.68 -5.80 17.07
N CYS A 33 -3.51 -5.52 16.49
CA CYS A 33 -3.36 -4.41 15.55
C CYS A 33 -4.25 -4.59 14.32
N ILE A 34 -4.26 -5.78 13.73
CA ILE A 34 -5.10 -6.10 12.57
C ILE A 34 -6.59 -5.98 12.91
N ASP A 35 -7.01 -6.48 14.07
CA ASP A 35 -8.40 -6.41 14.49
C ASP A 35 -8.83 -4.97 14.79
N ASN A 36 -7.95 -4.13 15.35
CA ASN A 36 -8.22 -2.70 15.50
C ASN A 36 -8.43 -2.01 14.14
N ILE A 37 -7.62 -2.33 13.13
CA ILE A 37 -7.82 -1.80 11.78
C ILE A 37 -9.19 -2.22 11.23
N ARG A 38 -9.57 -3.50 11.40
CA ARG A 38 -10.87 -4.02 10.95
C ARG A 38 -12.03 -3.32 11.62
N VAL A 39 -11.99 -3.23 12.96
CA VAL A 39 -13.06 -2.61 13.74
C VAL A 39 -13.20 -1.14 13.38
N LEU A 40 -12.10 -0.40 13.31
CA LEU A 40 -12.14 1.02 12.93
C LEU A 40 -12.74 1.22 11.55
N CYS A 41 -12.39 0.37 10.56
CA CYS A 41 -12.99 0.44 9.23
C CYS A 41 -14.50 0.15 9.26
N ALA A 42 -14.93 -0.83 10.07
CA ALA A 42 -16.35 -1.15 10.23
C ALA A 42 -17.10 0.01 10.90
N ASP A 43 -16.55 0.58 11.97
CA ASP A 43 -17.14 1.72 12.68
C ASP A 43 -17.29 2.96 11.80
N MET A 44 -16.30 3.22 10.93
CA MET A 44 -16.39 4.32 9.95
C MET A 44 -17.55 4.14 8.98
N VAL A 45 -17.70 2.93 8.44
CA VAL A 45 -18.76 2.60 7.48
C VAL A 45 -20.14 2.62 8.18
N GLU A 46 -20.24 2.04 9.36
CA GLU A 46 -21.47 2.02 10.16
C GLU A 46 -21.91 3.45 10.52
N LYS A 47 -21.01 4.26 11.06
CA LYS A 47 -21.30 5.65 11.40
C LYS A 47 -21.76 6.47 10.20
N ALA A 48 -21.16 6.26 9.03
CA ALA A 48 -21.56 6.95 7.81
C ALA A 48 -22.88 6.41 7.22
N ASN A 49 -23.35 5.27 7.71
CA ASN A 49 -24.44 4.50 7.10
C ASN A 49 -24.27 4.33 5.59
N SER A 50 -23.02 4.24 5.15
CA SER A 50 -22.62 4.15 3.72
C SER A 50 -21.18 3.72 3.60
N GLY A 51 -20.90 2.86 2.64
CA GLY A 51 -19.53 2.41 2.35
C GLY A 51 -19.43 0.91 2.13
N HIS A 52 -18.18 0.43 2.10
CA HIS A 52 -17.86 -0.95 1.75
C HIS A 52 -16.92 -1.53 2.83
N PRO A 53 -17.42 -2.31 3.79
CA PRO A 53 -16.59 -2.84 4.89
C PRO A 53 -15.77 -4.07 4.49
N GLY A 54 -16.21 -4.85 3.49
CA GLY A 54 -15.64 -6.15 3.17
C GLY A 54 -14.17 -6.12 2.77
N ALA A 55 -13.83 -5.31 1.77
CA ALA A 55 -12.45 -5.17 1.31
C ALA A 55 -11.52 -4.56 2.37
N PRO A 56 -11.88 -3.49 3.10
CA PRO A 56 -11.11 -2.99 4.22
C PRO A 56 -10.80 -4.05 5.28
N MET A 57 -11.78 -4.81 5.71
CA MET A 57 -11.59 -5.89 6.69
C MET A 57 -10.71 -7.02 6.17
N GLY A 58 -10.89 -7.41 4.91
CA GLY A 58 -10.12 -8.47 4.27
C GLY A 58 -8.66 -8.10 4.05
N CYS A 59 -8.38 -6.84 3.71
CA CYS A 59 -7.03 -6.33 3.42
C CYS A 59 -6.29 -5.83 4.66
N ALA A 60 -6.91 -5.75 5.83
CA ALA A 60 -6.27 -5.24 7.05
C ALA A 60 -4.93 -5.91 7.38
N PRO A 61 -4.74 -7.25 7.27
CA PRO A 61 -3.44 -7.86 7.48
C PRO A 61 -2.36 -7.38 6.51
N ILE A 62 -2.73 -7.19 5.25
CA ILE A 62 -1.81 -6.73 4.20
C ILE A 62 -1.40 -5.28 4.47
N ALA A 63 -2.38 -4.42 4.77
CA ALA A 63 -2.13 -3.03 5.08
C ALA A 63 -1.26 -2.87 6.34
N HIS A 64 -1.51 -3.68 7.39
CA HIS A 64 -0.68 -3.69 8.59
C HIS A 64 0.80 -3.98 8.27
N ILE A 65 1.07 -5.00 7.45
CA ILE A 65 2.45 -5.36 7.08
C ILE A 65 3.07 -4.31 6.17
N LEU A 66 2.32 -3.80 5.17
CA LEU A 66 2.84 -2.80 4.25
C LEU A 66 3.25 -1.53 5.00
N TYR A 67 2.36 -0.95 5.77
CA TYR A 67 2.61 0.31 6.47
C TYR A 67 3.47 0.17 7.72
N GLY A 68 3.39 -0.99 8.40
CA GLY A 68 4.13 -1.22 9.64
C GLY A 68 5.56 -1.69 9.44
N GLU A 69 5.86 -2.41 8.34
CA GLU A 69 7.14 -3.11 8.23
C GLU A 69 7.89 -2.91 6.92
N ILE A 70 7.19 -2.59 5.82
CA ILE A 70 7.78 -2.70 4.49
C ILE A 70 7.97 -1.34 3.84
N MET A 71 6.92 -0.51 3.81
CA MET A 71 6.96 0.76 3.13
C MET A 71 7.84 1.78 3.85
N ARG A 72 8.64 2.48 3.07
CA ARG A 72 9.42 3.64 3.52
C ARG A 72 8.64 4.91 3.24
N PHE A 73 8.08 5.51 4.27
CA PHE A 73 7.36 6.78 4.19
C PHE A 73 7.60 7.61 5.44
N SER A 74 7.19 8.87 5.43
CA SER A 74 7.26 9.75 6.59
C SER A 74 5.86 10.25 6.94
N ALA A 75 5.37 9.90 8.11
CA ALA A 75 4.08 10.38 8.58
C ALA A 75 4.03 11.92 8.74
N LYS A 76 5.19 12.55 9.00
CA LYS A 76 5.31 14.02 9.18
C LYS A 76 5.59 14.76 7.88
N ASN A 77 5.99 14.06 6.82
CA ASN A 77 6.29 14.64 5.52
C ASN A 77 5.75 13.72 4.43
N SER A 78 4.46 13.81 4.16
CA SER A 78 3.79 13.06 3.10
C SER A 78 4.31 13.40 1.70
N GLU A 79 5.04 14.52 1.56
CA GLU A 79 5.60 14.98 0.30
C GLU A 79 7.08 14.59 0.12
N TRP A 80 7.64 13.80 1.03
CA TRP A 80 9.02 13.32 0.87
C TRP A 80 9.20 12.65 -0.50
N TYR A 81 10.12 13.18 -1.29
CA TYR A 81 10.24 12.82 -2.70
C TYR A 81 10.51 11.32 -2.90
N ASN A 82 11.44 10.73 -2.16
CA ASN A 82 11.84 9.32 -2.30
C ASN A 82 11.06 8.37 -1.37
N ARG A 83 9.80 8.75 -1.00
CA ARG A 83 8.90 7.86 -0.28
C ARG A 83 8.40 6.75 -1.19
N ASP A 84 8.13 5.59 -0.64
CA ASP A 84 7.40 4.55 -1.33
C ASP A 84 5.94 5.02 -1.59
N ARG A 85 5.39 4.64 -2.73
CA ARG A 85 4.06 5.04 -3.19
C ARG A 85 3.07 3.93 -2.92
N PHE A 86 1.93 4.29 -2.36
CA PHE A 86 0.83 3.35 -2.15
C PHE A 86 -0.39 3.76 -2.95
N VAL A 87 -0.92 2.84 -3.75
CA VAL A 87 -2.13 3.05 -4.55
C VAL A 87 -3.19 2.03 -4.17
N LEU A 88 -4.35 2.52 -3.75
CA LEU A 88 -5.53 1.69 -3.53
C LEU A 88 -6.40 1.70 -4.78
N SER A 89 -6.20 0.71 -5.68
CA SER A 89 -6.91 0.65 -6.97
C SER A 89 -8.41 0.35 -6.80
N ASN A 90 -8.77 -0.47 -5.81
CA ASN A 90 -10.15 -0.65 -5.39
C ASN A 90 -10.58 0.48 -4.44
N GLY A 91 -10.75 1.68 -4.98
CA GLY A 91 -10.97 2.91 -4.22
C GLY A 91 -12.15 2.88 -3.26
N HIS A 92 -13.15 2.02 -3.49
CA HIS A 92 -14.25 1.79 -2.55
C HIS A 92 -13.80 1.22 -1.19
N ALA A 93 -12.57 0.68 -1.10
CA ALA A 93 -11.97 0.23 0.15
C ALA A 93 -11.26 1.36 0.94
N CYS A 94 -11.54 2.62 0.64
CA CYS A 94 -10.86 3.80 1.19
C CYS A 94 -10.87 3.89 2.72
N ALA A 95 -11.84 3.31 3.42
CA ALA A 95 -11.84 3.22 4.88
C ALA A 95 -10.54 2.60 5.41
N LEU A 96 -9.98 1.59 4.70
CA LEU A 96 -8.70 1.00 5.04
C LEU A 96 -7.56 2.00 4.93
N LEU A 97 -7.50 2.75 3.83
CA LEU A 97 -6.44 3.73 3.60
C LEU A 97 -6.46 4.83 4.68
N TYR A 98 -7.64 5.37 4.98
CA TYR A 98 -7.77 6.40 6.01
C TYR A 98 -7.45 5.88 7.41
N ALA A 99 -7.87 4.66 7.74
CA ALA A 99 -7.48 4.01 8.99
C ALA A 99 -5.96 3.85 9.10
N MET A 100 -5.27 3.44 8.02
CA MET A 100 -3.82 3.31 8.01
C MET A 100 -3.12 4.66 8.15
N LEU A 101 -3.57 5.71 7.46
CA LEU A 101 -3.04 7.06 7.63
C LEU A 101 -3.16 7.53 9.09
N HIS A 102 -4.28 7.22 9.74
CA HIS A 102 -4.47 7.52 11.17
C HIS A 102 -3.50 6.73 12.06
N PHE A 103 -3.48 5.41 11.95
CA PHE A 103 -2.66 4.54 12.80
C PHE A 103 -1.16 4.75 12.63
N THR A 104 -0.71 5.21 11.47
CA THR A 104 0.71 5.48 11.20
C THR A 104 1.14 6.88 11.59
N GLY A 105 0.22 7.69 12.14
CA GLY A 105 0.53 9.03 12.65
C GLY A 105 0.66 10.10 11.57
N CYS A 106 0.10 9.85 10.38
CA CYS A 106 -0.11 10.88 9.38
C CYS A 106 -1.13 11.91 9.87
N ASP A 107 -1.23 13.06 9.19
CA ASP A 107 -2.19 14.10 9.51
C ASP A 107 -3.64 13.66 9.19
N MET A 108 -4.11 12.66 9.92
CA MET A 108 -5.46 12.09 9.86
C MET A 108 -5.97 11.83 11.28
N THR A 109 -6.90 12.64 11.74
CA THR A 109 -7.42 12.56 13.11
C THR A 109 -8.60 11.58 13.20
N ILE A 110 -8.91 11.14 14.42
CA ILE A 110 -10.11 10.32 14.65
C ILE A 110 -11.40 11.09 14.30
N ASP A 111 -11.39 12.42 14.44
CA ASP A 111 -12.55 13.24 14.10
C ASP A 111 -12.72 13.39 12.58
N ASP A 112 -11.64 13.31 11.80
CA ASP A 112 -11.73 13.18 10.34
C ASP A 112 -12.35 11.83 9.96
N LEU A 113 -11.96 10.75 10.62
CA LEU A 113 -12.52 9.41 10.38
C LEU A 113 -14.02 9.34 10.72
N LYS A 114 -14.45 10.02 11.80
CA LYS A 114 -15.87 10.12 12.16
C LYS A 114 -16.72 10.84 11.11
N LYS A 115 -16.09 11.63 10.22
CA LYS A 115 -16.74 12.34 9.11
C LYS A 115 -16.60 11.60 7.79
N PHE A 116 -16.30 10.31 7.82
CA PHE A 116 -16.18 9.47 6.62
C PHE A 116 -17.41 9.63 5.71
N ARG A 117 -17.17 9.88 4.42
CA ARG A 117 -18.20 10.08 3.38
C ARG A 117 -19.14 11.26 3.62
N GLN A 118 -18.81 12.20 4.49
CA GLN A 118 -19.59 13.42 4.67
C GLN A 118 -19.10 14.50 3.72
N LEU A 119 -20.01 15.37 3.29
CA LEU A 119 -19.69 16.47 2.38
C LEU A 119 -18.61 17.38 3.00
N GLY A 120 -17.58 17.68 2.22
CA GLY A 120 -16.47 18.55 2.65
C GLY A 120 -15.51 17.92 3.65
N SER A 121 -15.63 16.62 3.94
CA SER A 121 -14.70 15.93 4.84
C SER A 121 -13.37 15.61 4.13
N ARG A 122 -12.32 15.41 4.95
CA ARG A 122 -11.00 14.93 4.47
C ARG A 122 -10.98 13.42 4.19
N THR A 123 -12.10 12.73 4.42
CA THR A 123 -12.28 11.30 4.21
C THR A 123 -13.43 11.00 3.26
N PRO A 124 -13.32 11.43 1.98
CA PRO A 124 -14.37 11.23 0.98
C PRO A 124 -14.64 9.74 0.72
N GLY A 125 -15.71 9.44 -0.01
CA GLY A 125 -16.17 8.08 -0.28
C GLY A 125 -15.23 7.24 -1.15
N HIS A 126 -14.26 7.87 -1.80
CA HIS A 126 -13.16 7.28 -2.54
C HIS A 126 -11.91 8.14 -2.30
N PRO A 127 -10.69 7.59 -2.44
CA PRO A 127 -9.47 8.37 -2.25
C PRO A 127 -9.37 9.53 -3.22
N GLU A 128 -9.07 10.72 -2.70
CA GLU A 128 -8.84 11.93 -3.49
C GLU A 128 -7.54 12.59 -3.06
N ASN A 129 -6.55 12.66 -3.95
CA ASN A 129 -5.20 13.05 -3.59
C ASN A 129 -5.06 14.54 -3.22
N PHE A 130 -5.94 15.41 -3.75
CA PHE A 130 -5.93 16.84 -3.40
C PHE A 130 -6.75 17.16 -2.14
N VAL A 131 -7.49 16.19 -1.61
CA VAL A 131 -8.36 16.35 -0.43
C VAL A 131 -7.72 15.72 0.80
N THR A 132 -7.12 14.54 0.62
CA THR A 132 -6.57 13.73 1.72
C THR A 132 -5.04 13.69 1.65
N PRO A 133 -4.31 14.34 2.56
CA PRO A 133 -2.86 14.22 2.63
C PRO A 133 -2.41 12.76 2.79
N GLY A 134 -1.40 12.36 2.00
CA GLY A 134 -0.91 10.98 2.00
C GLY A 134 -1.61 10.05 1.01
N VAL A 135 -2.60 10.54 0.27
CA VAL A 135 -3.20 9.83 -0.87
C VAL A 135 -2.44 10.17 -2.14
N GLU A 136 -1.87 9.17 -2.79
CA GLU A 136 -1.04 9.37 -4.01
C GLU A 136 -1.89 9.58 -5.28
N VAL A 137 -3.02 8.90 -5.38
CA VAL A 137 -3.86 8.88 -6.59
C VAL A 137 -5.32 8.87 -6.19
N SER A 138 -6.12 9.71 -6.86
CA SER A 138 -7.57 9.63 -6.79
C SER A 138 -8.05 8.37 -7.51
N THR A 139 -8.83 7.54 -6.84
CA THR A 139 -9.37 6.29 -7.36
C THR A 139 -10.86 6.16 -7.08
N GLY A 140 -11.52 5.23 -7.74
CA GLY A 140 -12.97 4.99 -7.65
C GLY A 140 -13.39 4.12 -8.83
N PRO A 141 -13.27 4.60 -10.09
CA PRO A 141 -13.45 3.75 -11.25
C PRO A 141 -12.41 2.62 -11.24
N LEU A 142 -12.87 1.38 -11.40
CA LEU A 142 -12.02 0.20 -11.35
C LEU A 142 -10.96 0.22 -12.47
N GLY A 143 -9.80 -0.36 -12.20
CA GLY A 143 -8.68 -0.42 -13.15
C GLY A 143 -7.81 0.84 -13.24
N GLN A 144 -8.32 2.01 -12.86
CA GLN A 144 -7.58 3.27 -12.96
C GLN A 144 -6.37 3.29 -12.02
N GLY A 145 -6.54 2.86 -10.77
CA GLY A 145 -5.45 2.88 -9.78
C GLY A 145 -4.26 2.03 -10.17
N ILE A 146 -4.49 0.80 -10.66
CA ILE A 146 -3.40 -0.06 -11.12
C ILE A 146 -2.66 0.56 -12.32
N SER A 147 -3.40 1.20 -13.24
CA SER A 147 -2.81 1.86 -14.40
C SER A 147 -1.97 3.09 -13.99
N ASN A 148 -2.46 3.89 -13.04
CA ASN A 148 -1.68 4.99 -12.46
C ASN A 148 -0.40 4.49 -11.77
N ALA A 149 -0.49 3.37 -11.05
CA ALA A 149 0.67 2.80 -10.36
C ALA A 149 1.75 2.31 -11.34
N VAL A 150 1.35 1.78 -12.49
CA VAL A 150 2.29 1.47 -13.59
C VAL A 150 2.99 2.74 -14.06
N GLY A 151 2.25 3.84 -14.27
CA GLY A 151 2.81 5.15 -14.63
C GLY A 151 3.80 5.69 -13.58
N ILE A 152 3.47 5.55 -12.29
CA ILE A 152 4.37 5.95 -11.19
C ILE A 152 5.66 5.12 -11.21
N ALA A 153 5.58 3.81 -11.41
CA ALA A 153 6.75 2.94 -11.50
C ALA A 153 7.60 3.23 -12.75
N MET A 154 6.98 3.61 -13.86
CA MET A 154 7.70 4.09 -15.05
C MET A 154 8.46 5.38 -14.75
N ALA A 155 7.81 6.33 -14.07
CA ALA A 155 8.42 7.59 -13.69
C ALA A 155 9.61 7.37 -12.74
N GLU A 156 9.48 6.48 -11.75
CA GLU A 156 10.61 6.09 -10.86
C GLU A 156 11.79 5.57 -11.67
N ARG A 157 11.57 4.61 -12.56
CA ARG A 157 12.65 4.05 -13.42
C ARG A 157 13.31 5.10 -14.27
N HIS A 158 12.53 6.00 -14.86
CA HIS A 158 13.04 7.10 -15.66
C HIS A 158 13.91 8.06 -14.84
N MET A 159 13.40 8.49 -13.67
CA MET A 159 14.13 9.40 -12.78
C MET A 159 15.38 8.75 -12.20
N ALA A 160 15.31 7.47 -11.82
CA ALA A 160 16.48 6.71 -11.36
C ALA A 160 17.57 6.66 -12.43
N ALA A 161 17.21 6.42 -13.69
CA ALA A 161 18.16 6.40 -14.81
C ALA A 161 18.82 7.77 -15.07
N LEU A 162 18.10 8.87 -14.82
CA LEU A 162 18.63 10.22 -15.00
C LEU A 162 19.53 10.68 -13.85
N PHE A 163 19.15 10.39 -12.61
CA PHE A 163 19.72 11.04 -11.43
C PHE A 163 20.63 10.14 -10.59
N ASN A 164 20.42 8.82 -10.60
CA ASN A 164 21.27 7.92 -9.82
C ASN A 164 22.66 7.82 -10.44
N LYS A 165 23.67 7.69 -9.58
CA LYS A 165 25.08 7.51 -9.96
C LYS A 165 25.62 6.29 -9.21
N PRO A 166 26.67 5.64 -9.68
CA PRO A 166 27.31 4.55 -8.93
C PRO A 166 27.63 4.95 -7.50
N GLY A 167 27.01 4.26 -6.53
CA GLY A 167 27.12 4.55 -5.11
C GLY A 167 26.21 5.66 -4.56
N PHE A 168 25.36 6.29 -5.41
CA PHE A 168 24.43 7.36 -5.02
C PHE A 168 23.06 7.12 -5.63
N ASP A 169 22.21 6.38 -4.93
CA ASP A 169 20.83 6.10 -5.32
C ASP A 169 19.89 7.10 -4.65
N ILE A 170 19.61 8.21 -5.34
CA ILE A 170 18.71 9.27 -4.84
C ILE A 170 17.24 9.02 -5.19
N VAL A 171 16.97 8.20 -6.19
CA VAL A 171 15.63 7.73 -6.56
C VAL A 171 15.59 6.22 -6.41
N ASP A 172 14.90 5.74 -5.40
CA ASP A 172 14.94 4.34 -4.96
C ASP A 172 13.62 3.89 -4.34
N ASN A 173 12.52 4.59 -4.65
CA ASN A 173 11.22 4.29 -4.11
C ASN A 173 10.51 3.15 -4.84
N TYR A 174 9.67 2.43 -4.10
CA TYR A 174 8.81 1.36 -4.62
C TYR A 174 7.38 1.85 -4.79
N THR A 175 6.64 1.19 -5.67
CA THR A 175 5.21 1.40 -5.84
C THR A 175 4.46 0.14 -5.43
N TYR A 176 3.54 0.29 -4.47
CA TYR A 176 2.69 -0.77 -3.95
C TYR A 176 1.24 -0.52 -4.34
N VAL A 177 0.55 -1.57 -4.79
CA VAL A 177 -0.85 -1.48 -5.23
C VAL A 177 -1.66 -2.56 -4.55
N ILE A 178 -2.79 -2.18 -3.97
CA ILE A 178 -3.85 -3.12 -3.64
C ILE A 178 -4.96 -2.94 -4.67
N CYS A 179 -5.34 -4.01 -5.36
CA CYS A 179 -6.44 -4.01 -6.30
C CYS A 179 -7.40 -5.19 -6.08
N GLY A 180 -8.65 -5.01 -6.43
CA GLY A 180 -9.64 -6.09 -6.46
C GLY A 180 -9.59 -6.87 -7.78
N ASP A 181 -10.19 -8.06 -7.78
CA ASP A 181 -10.43 -8.86 -9.00
C ASP A 181 -11.20 -8.07 -10.06
N GLY A 182 -12.18 -7.27 -9.65
CA GLY A 182 -12.91 -6.36 -10.55
C GLY A 182 -12.02 -5.34 -11.25
N CYS A 183 -10.94 -4.88 -10.61
CA CYS A 183 -9.97 -4.00 -11.27
C CYS A 183 -9.28 -4.68 -12.45
N LEU A 184 -9.02 -5.98 -12.36
CA LEU A 184 -8.35 -6.74 -13.41
C LEU A 184 -9.26 -7.11 -14.58
N GLN A 185 -10.58 -6.96 -14.41
CA GLN A 185 -11.56 -7.17 -15.48
C GLN A 185 -11.68 -5.95 -16.40
N GLU A 186 -11.12 -4.82 -16.01
CA GLU A 186 -11.08 -3.62 -16.84
C GLU A 186 -10.00 -3.73 -17.92
N GLY A 187 -10.33 -3.36 -19.16
CA GLY A 187 -9.41 -3.42 -20.30
C GLY A 187 -8.11 -2.66 -20.07
N ILE A 188 -8.19 -1.47 -19.48
CA ILE A 188 -7.02 -0.64 -19.18
C ILE A 188 -6.03 -1.34 -18.23
N SER A 189 -6.51 -2.17 -17.31
CA SER A 189 -5.63 -2.94 -16.42
C SER A 189 -4.79 -3.94 -17.18
N SER A 190 -5.39 -4.64 -18.15
CA SER A 190 -4.67 -5.59 -19.00
C SER A 190 -3.61 -4.90 -19.84
N GLU A 191 -3.93 -3.75 -20.42
CA GLU A 191 -2.99 -2.96 -21.22
C GLU A 191 -1.82 -2.43 -20.37
N ALA A 192 -2.13 -1.82 -19.21
CA ALA A 192 -1.13 -1.30 -18.28
C ALA A 192 -0.22 -2.40 -17.74
N CYS A 193 -0.78 -3.55 -17.35
CA CYS A 193 0.00 -4.70 -16.86
C CYS A 193 0.89 -5.29 -17.96
N SER A 194 0.41 -5.38 -19.17
CA SER A 194 1.19 -5.82 -20.34
C SER A 194 2.37 -4.88 -20.60
N LEU A 195 2.13 -3.56 -20.57
CA LEU A 195 3.17 -2.55 -20.72
C LEU A 195 4.22 -2.65 -19.60
N ALA A 196 3.78 -2.81 -18.34
CA ALA A 196 4.68 -2.96 -17.21
C ALA A 196 5.58 -4.20 -17.35
N GLY A 197 5.02 -5.30 -17.82
CA GLY A 197 5.76 -6.53 -18.13
C GLY A 197 6.78 -6.32 -19.25
N HIS A 198 6.38 -5.66 -20.34
CA HIS A 198 7.25 -5.35 -21.47
C HIS A 198 8.43 -4.45 -21.07
N LEU A 199 8.19 -3.44 -20.26
CA LEU A 199 9.22 -2.52 -19.78
C LEU A 199 10.08 -3.09 -18.64
N GLY A 200 9.80 -4.30 -18.18
CA GLY A 200 10.54 -4.93 -17.09
C GLY A 200 10.49 -4.11 -15.79
N LEU A 201 9.33 -3.48 -15.49
CA LEU A 201 9.15 -2.72 -14.26
C LEU A 201 9.11 -3.61 -13.01
N GLY A 202 9.28 -4.91 -13.21
CA GLY A 202 9.21 -5.88 -12.14
C GLY A 202 7.79 -5.99 -11.59
N MET A 203 6.83 -6.22 -12.50
CA MET A 203 5.47 -6.52 -12.08
C MET A 203 5.42 -7.93 -11.49
N GLU A 204 5.50 -8.02 -10.18
CA GLU A 204 5.13 -9.25 -9.49
C GLU A 204 3.70 -9.10 -8.96
N CYS A 205 2.77 -9.68 -9.72
CA CYS A 205 1.37 -9.74 -9.35
C CYS A 205 1.15 -11.00 -8.51
N ARG A 206 0.86 -10.86 -7.23
CA ARG A 206 0.50 -12.01 -6.40
C ARG A 206 -0.72 -11.73 -5.55
N LEU A 207 -1.64 -12.68 -5.64
CA LEU A 207 -2.85 -12.74 -4.86
C LEU A 207 -2.53 -13.26 -3.45
N LEU A 208 -2.85 -12.47 -2.44
CA LEU A 208 -2.66 -12.83 -1.05
C LEU A 208 -3.96 -12.67 -0.27
N ILE A 209 -4.68 -13.77 -0.10
CA ILE A 209 -5.81 -13.82 0.82
C ILE A 209 -5.70 -15.07 1.69
N ARG A 210 -5.29 -14.91 2.95
CA ARG A 210 -5.65 -15.78 4.07
C ARG A 210 -5.18 -15.24 5.41
N LYS A 211 -6.07 -15.31 6.39
CA LYS A 211 -5.97 -14.84 7.76
C LYS A 211 -4.83 -15.47 8.58
N SER A 212 -4.23 -16.57 8.14
CA SER A 212 -3.30 -17.39 8.94
C SER A 212 -1.82 -17.32 8.54
N TYR A 213 -1.41 -16.31 7.76
CA TYR A 213 -0.06 -16.31 7.18
C TYR A 213 0.71 -14.98 7.31
N VAL A 214 0.58 -14.26 8.43
CA VAL A 214 1.33 -13.01 8.65
C VAL A 214 2.84 -13.24 8.43
N SER A 215 3.40 -14.33 8.96
CA SER A 215 4.82 -14.68 8.76
C SER A 215 5.18 -14.96 7.29
N LYS A 216 4.29 -15.61 6.53
CA LYS A 216 4.49 -15.87 5.10
C LYS A 216 4.39 -14.60 4.27
N TYR A 217 3.55 -13.64 4.65
CA TYR A 217 3.49 -12.33 4.01
C TYR A 217 4.80 -11.55 4.19
N LYS A 218 5.35 -11.55 5.42
CA LYS A 218 6.64 -10.92 5.71
C LYS A 218 7.76 -11.47 4.84
N THR A 219 7.90 -12.78 4.80
CA THR A 219 8.93 -13.46 4.00
C THR A 219 8.72 -13.17 2.53
N TYR A 220 7.48 -13.24 2.07
CA TYR A 220 7.10 -13.05 0.69
C TYR A 220 7.41 -11.63 0.18
N LEU A 221 6.91 -10.59 0.84
CA LEU A 221 7.15 -9.20 0.43
C LEU A 221 8.63 -8.80 0.56
N LYS A 222 9.39 -9.43 1.47
CA LYS A 222 10.85 -9.26 1.56
C LYS A 222 11.62 -9.94 0.43
N THR A 223 11.15 -11.08 -0.06
CA THR A 223 11.77 -11.81 -1.20
C THR A 223 11.64 -11.05 -2.52
N LEU A 224 10.74 -10.06 -2.59
CA LEU A 224 10.49 -9.23 -3.77
C LEU A 224 11.45 -8.05 -3.93
N SER A 225 12.62 -8.09 -3.32
CA SER A 225 13.54 -6.95 -3.23
C SER A 225 14.00 -6.35 -4.57
N SER A 226 13.89 -7.10 -5.66
CA SER A 226 14.39 -6.68 -6.99
C SER A 226 13.35 -5.95 -7.86
N TYR A 227 12.07 -5.91 -7.47
CA TYR A 227 11.00 -5.38 -8.31
C TYR A 227 10.42 -4.06 -7.76
N ARG A 228 10.32 -3.04 -8.60
CA ARG A 228 9.89 -1.69 -8.21
C ARG A 228 8.38 -1.53 -8.10
N LEU A 229 7.60 -2.30 -8.84
CA LEU A 229 6.13 -2.31 -8.77
C LEU A 229 5.64 -3.61 -8.13
N LYS A 230 4.84 -3.50 -7.07
CA LYS A 230 4.28 -4.63 -6.32
C LYS A 230 2.77 -4.54 -6.25
N ILE A 231 2.10 -5.51 -6.85
CA ILE A 231 0.65 -5.55 -6.94
C ILE A 231 0.11 -6.66 -6.06
N VAL A 232 -0.82 -6.31 -5.19
CA VAL A 232 -1.56 -7.24 -4.34
C VAL A 232 -2.99 -7.30 -4.84
N ILE A 233 -3.46 -8.48 -5.23
CA ILE A 233 -4.82 -8.70 -5.72
C ILE A 233 -5.67 -9.29 -4.60
N THR A 234 -6.84 -8.73 -4.39
CA THR A 234 -7.85 -9.24 -3.46
C THR A 234 -9.08 -9.70 -4.24
N SER A 235 -9.58 -10.89 -3.96
CA SER A 235 -10.79 -11.42 -4.60
C SER A 235 -11.89 -11.65 -3.59
N SER A 236 -13.11 -11.27 -3.95
CA SER A 236 -14.32 -11.51 -3.15
C SER A 236 -15.00 -12.83 -3.51
N SER A 237 -14.63 -13.46 -4.62
CA SER A 237 -15.27 -14.68 -5.11
C SER A 237 -14.39 -15.92 -5.00
N SER A 238 -15.03 -17.08 -4.81
CA SER A 238 -14.37 -18.38 -4.77
C SER A 238 -13.98 -18.92 -6.18
N ARG A 239 -14.34 -18.20 -7.23
CA ARG A 239 -14.03 -18.55 -8.62
C ARG A 239 -13.22 -17.45 -9.27
N ALA A 240 -11.94 -17.38 -8.96
CA ALA A 240 -11.04 -16.56 -9.74
C ALA A 240 -10.72 -17.34 -11.04
N CYS A 241 -11.09 -16.74 -12.15
CA CYS A 241 -10.81 -17.26 -13.49
C CYS A 241 -9.29 -17.31 -13.72
N CYS A 242 -8.74 -18.51 -13.81
CA CYS A 242 -7.41 -18.73 -14.34
C CYS A 242 -7.45 -18.50 -15.86
N ALA A 243 -7.11 -17.29 -16.30
CA ALA A 243 -6.70 -17.11 -17.68
C ALA A 243 -5.26 -17.65 -17.80
N GLU A 244 -5.12 -18.69 -18.56
CA GLU A 244 -3.83 -19.26 -18.95
C GLU A 244 -3.03 -18.17 -19.67
N HIS A 245 -2.01 -17.64 -19.03
CA HIS A 245 -0.72 -17.20 -19.56
C HIS A 245 0.03 -16.41 -18.49
N SER A 246 0.93 -17.09 -17.86
CA SER A 246 2.21 -16.69 -17.23
C SER A 246 2.29 -15.51 -16.23
N CYS A 247 1.24 -14.88 -15.71
CA CYS A 247 1.39 -13.78 -14.75
C CYS A 247 0.43 -13.73 -13.55
N CYS A 248 -0.59 -14.58 -13.45
CA CYS A 248 -1.57 -14.48 -12.36
C CYS A 248 -1.73 -15.79 -11.59
N TYR A 249 -1.29 -15.82 -10.33
CA TYR A 249 -1.70 -16.87 -9.39
C TYR A 249 -2.88 -16.36 -8.57
N CYS A 250 -4.05 -16.94 -8.79
CA CYS A 250 -5.26 -16.71 -8.01
C CYS A 250 -5.32 -17.67 -6.82
N ILE A 251 -5.46 -17.14 -5.60
CA ILE A 251 -5.79 -17.93 -4.41
C ILE A 251 -7.20 -17.56 -3.97
N THR A 252 -8.08 -18.54 -3.88
CA THR A 252 -9.50 -18.38 -3.62
C THR A 252 -9.84 -18.31 -2.12
N GLN A 253 -10.90 -17.57 -1.80
CA GLN A 253 -11.43 -17.29 -0.46
C GLN A 253 -12.09 -18.48 0.29
N SER A 254 -12.03 -19.70 -0.25
CA SER A 254 -12.85 -20.83 0.20
C SER A 254 -12.61 -21.35 1.63
N ASN A 255 -11.83 -20.65 2.48
CA ASN A 255 -11.59 -21.04 3.87
C ASN A 255 -11.81 -19.94 4.93
N LEU A 256 -12.56 -18.89 4.62
CA LEU A 256 -12.95 -17.87 5.62
C LEU A 256 -14.02 -18.35 6.63
N LEU A 257 -14.65 -19.48 6.38
CA LEU A 257 -15.79 -19.98 7.18
C LEU A 257 -15.42 -20.99 8.29
N LYS A 258 -14.15 -21.15 8.63
CA LYS A 258 -13.74 -22.01 9.75
C LYS A 258 -13.24 -21.20 10.95
N TYR A 259 -14.11 -20.32 11.49
CA TYR A 259 -13.93 -19.78 12.83
C TYR A 259 -15.18 -20.05 13.66
N PRO A 260 -15.09 -20.86 14.74
CA PRO A 260 -16.25 -21.27 15.53
C PRO A 260 -16.85 -20.17 16.41
N ASN A 261 -16.32 -18.95 16.41
CA ASN A 261 -16.77 -17.85 17.28
C ASN A 261 -17.24 -16.59 16.54
N TYR A 262 -17.56 -16.67 15.25
CA TYR A 262 -18.18 -15.53 14.58
C TYR A 262 -19.70 -15.64 14.73
N LYS A 263 -20.24 -14.97 15.74
CA LYS A 263 -21.68 -14.63 15.75
C LYS A 263 -21.85 -13.44 14.82
N SER A 264 -22.64 -13.64 13.77
CA SER A 264 -23.18 -12.56 12.94
C SER A 264 -23.91 -11.55 13.84
N ILE A 265 -23.50 -10.30 13.76
CA ILE A 265 -24.29 -9.15 14.20
C ILE A 265 -25.30 -8.84 13.12
#